data_66d345cbfd1304100387281a4cfa2c62
#
_entry.id   66d345cbfd1304100387281a4cfa2c62
#
_cell.length_a   1.000
_cell.length_b   1.000
_cell.length_c   1.000
_cell.angle_alpha   90.00
_cell.angle_beta   90.00
_cell.angle_gamma   90.00
#
_symmetry.space_group_name_H-M   'P 1'
#
loop_
_entity.id
_entity.type
_entity.pdbx_description
1 polymer ?
#
loop_
_entity_poly.entity_id
_entity_poly.type
_entity_poly.pdbx_seq_one_letter_code
_entity_poly.pdbx_strand_id
1 'polypeptide(L)'
;MIEYLNSGTITTQIGFYKEIYKVMGLAQKLFGTHSEHELKRIYPIADKIESYRESYGRLSDEELKGKTKEFKDRLAKGETLDDILPEAFATVREAGRRVLGMEHYRVQLIGGIILHQGRIAEMKTGEGKTLVCTLPAYLNALTEEGVIVVTVNDYLAKRDAEQMGMIHEFLGLKVGVVLHDSTREERQAAYGSDITYVTNNELGFDYLRDNMAIYKSELVLRNLKYCIIDEVDSVLIDEARTPLIISGQSGKSTKLYELCDILARQLQRGEYKGERTKMQAIMNEEVEEDGDFIVNEKDKVVNLTEQGIHKVEQFFHIDNYADPENLEIQHNVTLALRAHNLMFRDKDYVVKDDEVRI
;
A
#
# COMPACT_ATOMS: atom_id res chain seq x y z
N MET A 1 12.96 -47.31 3.28
CA MET A 1 13.35 -47.02 4.68
C MET A 1 12.24 -46.18 5.30
N ILE A 2 11.06 -46.80 5.44
CA ILE A 2 9.85 -46.29 6.13
C ILE A 2 9.39 -47.40 7.02
N GLU A 3 10.01 -47.52 8.20
CA GLU A 3 9.50 -48.32 9.30
C GLU A 3 10.11 -47.82 10.60
N TYR A 4 9.27 -47.72 11.63
CA TYR A 4 9.50 -47.28 13.01
C TYR A 4 9.35 -45.78 13.28
N LEU A 5 8.13 -45.26 13.11
CA LEU A 5 7.64 -44.26 14.05
C LEU A 5 6.74 -44.98 15.03
N ASN A 6 7.27 -45.16 16.23
CA ASN A 6 6.65 -45.84 17.35
C ASN A 6 5.26 -45.27 17.67
N SER A 7 4.20 -46.08 17.57
CA SER A 7 2.82 -45.69 17.89
C SER A 7 2.63 -45.12 19.29
N GLY A 8 3.55 -45.39 20.21
CA GLY A 8 3.57 -44.83 21.56
C GLY A 8 3.88 -43.32 21.62
N THR A 9 4.76 -42.80 20.73
CA THR A 9 5.16 -41.40 20.73
C THR A 9 4.06 -40.48 20.20
N ILE A 10 3.31 -40.97 19.20
CA ILE A 10 2.20 -40.20 18.63
C ILE A 10 1.05 -40.10 19.62
N THR A 11 0.74 -41.18 20.32
CA THR A 11 -0.34 -41.20 21.33
C THR A 11 -0.02 -40.29 22.51
N THR A 12 1.25 -40.24 22.92
CA THR A 12 1.70 -39.38 24.03
C THR A 12 1.67 -37.90 23.61
N GLN A 13 2.04 -37.56 22.36
CA GLN A 13 1.93 -36.20 21.84
C GLN A 13 0.46 -35.75 21.73
N ILE A 14 -0.44 -36.57 21.21
CA ILE A 14 -1.87 -36.27 21.15
C ILE A 14 -2.48 -36.11 22.55
N GLY A 15 -2.05 -36.89 23.53
CA GLY A 15 -2.45 -36.74 24.92
C GLY A 15 -1.99 -35.42 25.52
N PHE A 16 -0.72 -35.01 25.28
CA PHE A 16 -0.15 -33.75 25.72
C PHE A 16 -0.85 -32.54 25.10
N TYR A 17 -1.13 -32.58 23.80
CA TYR A 17 -1.91 -31.53 23.13
C TYR A 17 -3.34 -31.40 23.68
N LYS A 18 -4.01 -32.52 23.94
CA LYS A 18 -5.36 -32.51 24.56
C LYS A 18 -5.37 -31.88 25.95
N GLU A 19 -4.36 -32.15 26.77
CA GLU A 19 -4.23 -31.56 28.11
C GLU A 19 -3.92 -30.05 28.00
N ILE A 20 -3.04 -29.62 27.08
CA ILE A 20 -2.78 -28.21 26.80
C ILE A 20 -4.05 -27.48 26.35
N TYR A 21 -4.81 -28.08 25.42
CA TYR A 21 -6.10 -27.52 24.98
C TYR A 21 -7.12 -27.41 26.11
N LYS A 22 -7.16 -28.38 27.05
CA LYS A 22 -8.02 -28.29 28.22
C LYS A 22 -7.60 -27.17 29.19
N VAL A 23 -6.31 -27.05 29.46
CA VAL A 23 -5.78 -26.01 30.34
C VAL A 23 -5.95 -24.60 29.69
N MET A 24 -5.70 -24.48 28.37
CA MET A 24 -5.97 -23.24 27.63
C MET A 24 -7.48 -22.91 27.65
N GLY A 25 -8.37 -23.90 27.48
CA GLY A 25 -9.82 -23.68 27.54
C GLY A 25 -10.31 -23.25 28.92
N LEU A 26 -9.68 -23.75 30.02
CA LEU A 26 -9.97 -23.33 31.39
C LEU A 26 -9.44 -21.92 31.67
N ALA A 27 -8.21 -21.60 31.19
CA ALA A 27 -7.63 -20.28 31.31
C ALA A 27 -8.46 -19.24 30.51
N GLN A 28 -8.91 -19.58 29.29
CA GLN A 28 -9.79 -18.70 28.51
C GLN A 28 -11.15 -18.46 29.18
N LYS A 29 -11.71 -19.46 29.85
CA LYS A 29 -12.96 -19.30 30.59
C LYS A 29 -12.82 -18.43 31.85
N LEU A 30 -11.63 -18.41 32.49
CA LEU A 30 -11.35 -17.61 33.67
C LEU A 30 -10.90 -16.18 33.33
N PHE A 31 -10.09 -16.02 32.29
CA PHE A 31 -9.47 -14.73 31.93
C PHE A 31 -10.05 -14.09 30.67
N GLY A 32 -10.96 -14.76 29.96
CA GLY A 32 -11.47 -14.30 28.66
C GLY A 32 -10.48 -14.47 27.53
N THR A 33 -10.92 -14.22 26.30
CA THR A 33 -10.07 -14.21 25.11
C THR A 33 -9.48 -12.82 24.86
N HIS A 34 -8.41 -12.74 24.09
CA HIS A 34 -7.87 -11.44 23.64
C HIS A 34 -8.94 -10.58 22.95
N SER A 35 -9.75 -11.20 22.07
CA SER A 35 -10.84 -10.52 21.37
C SER A 35 -11.89 -9.96 22.33
N GLU A 36 -12.25 -10.68 23.42
CA GLU A 36 -13.19 -10.18 24.41
C GLU A 36 -12.66 -8.95 25.18
N HIS A 37 -11.36 -8.95 25.47
CA HIS A 37 -10.71 -7.78 26.11
C HIS A 37 -10.69 -6.57 25.19
N GLU A 38 -10.36 -6.78 23.91
CA GLU A 38 -10.37 -5.69 22.93
C GLU A 38 -11.78 -5.16 22.67
N LEU A 39 -12.79 -6.04 22.57
CA LEU A 39 -14.18 -5.63 22.43
C LEU A 39 -14.67 -4.79 23.61
N LYS A 40 -14.23 -5.10 24.85
CA LYS A 40 -14.56 -4.29 26.03
C LYS A 40 -14.03 -2.85 25.93
N ARG A 41 -12.91 -2.64 25.22
CA ARG A 41 -12.37 -1.29 24.95
C ARG A 41 -13.13 -0.56 23.85
N ILE A 42 -13.68 -1.30 22.88
CA ILE A 42 -14.38 -0.76 21.73
C ILE A 42 -15.83 -0.41 22.07
N TYR A 43 -16.50 -1.18 22.93
CA TYR A 43 -17.92 -0.96 23.26
C TYR A 43 -18.24 0.46 23.74
N PRO A 44 -17.45 1.10 24.62
CA PRO A 44 -17.73 2.48 25.01
C PRO A 44 -17.70 3.47 23.84
N ILE A 45 -16.82 3.23 22.83
CA ILE A 45 -16.76 4.06 21.62
C ILE A 45 -18.03 3.86 20.80
N ALA A 46 -18.45 2.59 20.62
CA ALA A 46 -19.69 2.28 19.91
C ALA A 46 -20.92 2.86 20.62
N ASP A 47 -20.99 2.80 21.96
CA ASP A 47 -22.05 3.43 22.76
C ASP A 47 -22.10 4.94 22.53
N LYS A 48 -20.94 5.58 22.48
CA LYS A 48 -20.83 7.02 22.20
C LYS A 48 -21.33 7.35 20.79
N ILE A 49 -20.99 6.55 19.77
CA ILE A 49 -21.51 6.74 18.41
C ILE A 49 -23.04 6.62 18.40
N GLU A 50 -23.58 5.59 19.04
CA GLU A 50 -25.04 5.37 19.11
C GLU A 50 -25.77 6.50 19.87
N SER A 51 -25.12 7.12 20.85
CA SER A 51 -25.71 8.24 21.61
C SER A 51 -25.96 9.49 20.75
N TYR A 52 -25.26 9.63 19.62
CA TYR A 52 -25.48 10.75 18.68
C TYR A 52 -26.69 10.55 17.76
N ARG A 53 -27.32 9.38 17.72
CA ARG A 53 -28.35 9.01 16.75
C ARG A 53 -29.47 10.05 16.67
N GLU A 54 -30.03 10.47 17.81
CA GLU A 54 -31.14 11.42 17.81
C GLU A 54 -30.69 12.83 17.43
N SER A 55 -29.56 13.29 17.95
CA SER A 55 -29.07 14.64 17.67
C SER A 55 -28.70 14.82 16.21
N TYR A 56 -28.02 13.83 15.61
CA TYR A 56 -27.67 13.86 14.21
C TYR A 56 -28.85 13.64 13.27
N GLY A 57 -29.85 12.86 13.70
CA GLY A 57 -31.10 12.68 12.98
C GLY A 57 -31.95 13.95 12.84
N ARG A 58 -31.72 14.95 13.70
CA ARG A 58 -32.42 16.26 13.68
C ARG A 58 -31.70 17.32 12.84
N LEU A 59 -30.43 17.08 12.43
CA LEU A 59 -29.67 18.00 11.58
C LEU A 59 -30.33 18.11 10.21
N SER A 60 -30.33 19.29 9.62
CA SER A 60 -30.60 19.44 8.19
C SER A 60 -29.51 18.81 7.35
N ASP A 61 -29.76 18.65 6.04
CA ASP A 61 -28.74 18.11 5.13
C ASP A 61 -27.51 19.00 5.04
N GLU A 62 -27.72 20.34 5.08
CA GLU A 62 -26.64 21.32 5.06
C GLU A 62 -25.80 21.26 6.34
N GLU A 63 -26.44 21.11 7.51
CA GLU A 63 -25.72 20.95 8.76
C GLU A 63 -24.94 19.65 8.82
N LEU A 64 -25.52 18.54 8.31
CA LEU A 64 -24.84 17.25 8.28
C LEU A 64 -23.63 17.28 7.33
N LYS A 65 -23.76 17.85 6.13
CA LYS A 65 -22.65 18.08 5.18
C LYS A 65 -21.57 18.99 5.77
N GLY A 66 -21.99 20.00 6.54
CA GLY A 66 -21.09 20.93 7.21
C GLY A 66 -20.16 20.27 8.23
N LYS A 67 -20.51 19.08 8.75
CA LYS A 67 -19.67 18.31 9.67
C LYS A 67 -18.32 17.94 9.08
N THR A 68 -18.26 17.66 7.79
CA THR A 68 -16.99 17.36 7.10
C THR A 68 -15.99 18.51 7.24
N LYS A 69 -16.44 19.75 7.01
CA LYS A 69 -15.57 20.91 7.18
C LYS A 69 -15.20 21.13 8.66
N GLU A 70 -16.17 20.98 9.57
CA GLU A 70 -15.93 21.09 11.01
C GLU A 70 -14.83 20.13 11.46
N PHE A 71 -14.87 18.86 11.03
CA PHE A 71 -13.85 17.88 11.40
C PHE A 71 -12.48 18.20 10.80
N LYS A 72 -12.40 18.63 9.54
CA LYS A 72 -11.14 19.09 8.94
C LYS A 72 -10.56 20.28 9.70
N ASP A 73 -11.38 21.24 10.10
CA ASP A 73 -10.95 22.40 10.90
C ASP A 73 -10.45 22.00 12.30
N ARG A 74 -11.03 20.95 12.91
CA ARG A 74 -10.61 20.41 14.21
C ARG A 74 -9.28 19.66 14.10
N LEU A 75 -9.11 18.85 13.07
CA LEU A 75 -7.83 18.18 12.77
C LEU A 75 -6.71 19.20 12.52
N ALA A 76 -6.98 20.28 11.78
CA ALA A 76 -6.03 21.36 11.55
C ALA A 76 -5.61 22.09 12.84
N LYS A 77 -6.46 22.05 13.88
CA LYS A 77 -6.19 22.61 15.22
C LYS A 77 -5.48 21.62 16.16
N GLY A 78 -5.19 20.41 15.71
CA GLY A 78 -4.41 19.42 16.43
C GLY A 78 -5.22 18.33 17.13
N GLU A 79 -6.54 18.24 16.93
CA GLU A 79 -7.30 17.04 17.33
C GLU A 79 -6.86 15.84 16.48
N THR A 80 -7.00 14.65 17.05
CA THR A 80 -6.66 13.39 16.37
C THR A 80 -7.90 12.79 15.69
N LEU A 81 -7.67 11.83 14.78
CA LEU A 81 -8.76 11.05 14.19
C LEU A 81 -9.57 10.30 15.26
N ASP A 82 -8.91 9.80 16.30
CA ASP A 82 -9.58 9.11 17.41
C ASP A 82 -10.50 10.04 18.21
N ASP A 83 -10.13 11.31 18.38
CA ASP A 83 -10.94 12.29 19.09
C ASP A 83 -12.28 12.56 18.37
N ILE A 84 -12.24 12.66 17.03
CA ILE A 84 -13.42 12.95 16.22
C ILE A 84 -14.16 11.68 15.76
N LEU A 85 -13.58 10.48 15.91
CA LEU A 85 -14.14 9.21 15.40
C LEU A 85 -15.61 9.01 15.77
N PRO A 86 -16.06 9.19 17.04
CA PRO A 86 -17.45 8.93 17.36
C PRO A 86 -18.45 9.83 16.61
N GLU A 87 -18.11 11.09 16.44
CA GLU A 87 -18.93 12.05 15.70
C GLU A 87 -18.87 11.81 14.18
N ALA A 88 -17.69 11.52 13.65
CA ALA A 88 -17.52 11.19 12.24
C ALA A 88 -18.30 9.93 11.85
N PHE A 89 -18.25 8.88 12.66
CA PHE A 89 -19.03 7.66 12.41
C PHE A 89 -20.54 7.90 12.53
N ALA A 90 -20.98 8.73 13.47
CA ALA A 90 -22.38 9.13 13.57
C ALA A 90 -22.83 9.91 12.31
N THR A 91 -21.96 10.76 11.75
CA THR A 91 -22.20 11.48 10.49
C THR A 91 -22.42 10.52 9.33
N VAL A 92 -21.51 9.54 9.13
CA VAL A 92 -21.63 8.53 8.08
C VAL A 92 -22.86 7.67 8.26
N ARG A 93 -23.15 7.25 9.48
CA ARG A 93 -24.33 6.45 9.82
C ARG A 93 -25.63 7.14 9.42
N GLU A 94 -25.76 8.43 9.76
CA GLU A 94 -26.92 9.22 9.40
C GLU A 94 -26.99 9.51 7.90
N ALA A 95 -25.86 9.80 7.25
CA ALA A 95 -25.80 9.95 5.80
C ALA A 95 -26.22 8.66 5.08
N GLY A 96 -25.74 7.49 5.52
CA GLY A 96 -26.14 6.20 4.96
C GLY A 96 -27.64 5.95 5.09
N ARG A 97 -28.24 6.32 6.23
CA ARG A 97 -29.67 6.24 6.44
C ARG A 97 -30.46 7.14 5.48
N ARG A 98 -29.99 8.36 5.22
CA ARG A 98 -30.68 9.30 4.33
C ARG A 98 -30.52 8.93 2.87
N VAL A 99 -29.30 8.60 2.43
CA VAL A 99 -28.96 8.43 1.02
C VAL A 99 -29.30 7.03 0.51
N LEU A 100 -29.04 5.99 1.30
CA LEU A 100 -29.22 4.59 0.90
C LEU A 100 -30.38 3.90 1.63
N GLY A 101 -30.98 4.53 2.65
CA GLY A 101 -31.92 3.87 3.53
C GLY A 101 -31.26 2.81 4.43
N MET A 102 -29.93 2.84 4.54
CA MET A 102 -29.13 1.86 5.30
C MET A 102 -28.50 2.52 6.52
N GLU A 103 -28.95 2.13 7.70
CA GLU A 103 -28.34 2.58 8.95
C GLU A 103 -27.39 1.50 9.47
N HIS A 104 -26.16 1.86 9.84
CA HIS A 104 -25.19 0.92 10.37
C HIS A 104 -25.65 0.32 11.70
N TYR A 105 -25.59 -1.01 11.79
CA TYR A 105 -25.81 -1.75 13.03
C TYR A 105 -24.61 -1.66 13.96
N ARG A 106 -24.82 -1.91 15.26
CA ARG A 106 -23.74 -1.87 16.25
C ARG A 106 -22.54 -2.73 15.89
N VAL A 107 -22.74 -3.94 15.39
CA VAL A 107 -21.67 -4.84 14.96
C VAL A 107 -20.84 -4.22 13.80
N GLN A 108 -21.48 -3.44 12.93
CA GLN A 108 -20.82 -2.75 11.83
C GLN A 108 -20.03 -1.55 12.33
N LEU A 109 -20.51 -0.81 13.34
CA LEU A 109 -19.74 0.25 14.00
C LEU A 109 -18.46 -0.32 14.62
N ILE A 110 -18.56 -1.45 15.31
CA ILE A 110 -17.42 -2.17 15.90
C ILE A 110 -16.43 -2.57 14.82
N GLY A 111 -16.90 -3.15 13.71
CA GLY A 111 -16.07 -3.49 12.56
C GLY A 111 -15.30 -2.30 11.98
N GLY A 112 -15.98 -1.16 11.83
CA GLY A 112 -15.38 0.09 11.37
C GLY A 112 -14.29 0.62 12.29
N ILE A 113 -14.49 0.55 13.62
CA ILE A 113 -13.49 0.95 14.61
C ILE A 113 -12.25 0.05 14.51
N ILE A 114 -12.44 -1.27 14.39
CA ILE A 114 -11.34 -2.24 14.24
C ILE A 114 -10.53 -1.94 12.97
N LEU A 115 -11.20 -1.69 11.85
CA LEU A 115 -10.54 -1.32 10.59
C LEU A 115 -9.76 -0.01 10.70
N HIS A 116 -10.33 1.01 11.36
CA HIS A 116 -9.63 2.27 11.60
C HIS A 116 -8.32 2.06 12.40
N GLN A 117 -8.32 1.12 13.34
CA GLN A 117 -7.14 0.77 14.13
C GLN A 117 -6.07 -0.02 13.34
N GLY A 118 -6.24 -0.21 12.02
CA GLY A 118 -5.31 -0.98 11.18
C GLY A 118 -5.33 -2.48 11.49
N ARG A 119 -6.45 -3.01 11.92
CA ARG A 119 -6.64 -4.43 12.33
C ARG A 119 -7.57 -5.15 11.37
N ILE A 120 -7.65 -6.47 11.51
CA ILE A 120 -8.55 -7.32 10.73
C ILE A 120 -9.89 -7.45 11.45
N ALA A 121 -10.98 -7.09 10.76
CA ALA A 121 -12.35 -7.29 11.21
C ALA A 121 -12.94 -8.51 10.48
N GLU A 122 -13.06 -9.64 11.16
CA GLU A 122 -13.74 -10.82 10.62
C GLU A 122 -15.26 -10.65 10.76
N MET A 123 -15.95 -10.67 9.63
CA MET A 123 -17.41 -10.58 9.55
C MET A 123 -17.95 -11.65 8.61
N LYS A 124 -19.08 -12.26 8.97
CA LYS A 124 -19.72 -13.29 8.15
C LYS A 124 -20.30 -12.71 6.86
N THR A 125 -20.43 -13.55 5.86
CA THR A 125 -21.14 -13.20 4.62
C THR A 125 -22.56 -12.73 4.93
N GLY A 126 -22.98 -11.61 4.31
CA GLY A 126 -24.29 -11.00 4.54
C GLY A 126 -24.37 -10.00 5.71
N GLU A 127 -23.33 -9.83 6.51
CA GLU A 127 -23.31 -8.83 7.61
C GLU A 127 -23.04 -7.39 7.14
N GLY A 128 -22.91 -7.17 5.82
CA GLY A 128 -22.78 -5.82 5.23
C GLY A 128 -21.40 -5.22 5.35
N LYS A 129 -20.33 -6.01 5.11
CA LYS A 129 -18.93 -5.55 5.12
C LYS A 129 -18.69 -4.30 4.27
N THR A 130 -19.30 -4.25 3.08
CA THR A 130 -19.19 -3.10 2.17
C THR A 130 -19.63 -1.78 2.84
N LEU A 131 -20.74 -1.82 3.59
CA LEU A 131 -21.23 -0.66 4.31
C LEU A 131 -20.30 -0.29 5.48
N VAL A 132 -19.68 -1.28 6.15
CA VAL A 132 -18.72 -1.04 7.23
C VAL A 132 -17.53 -0.22 6.76
N CYS A 133 -17.02 -0.50 5.54
CA CYS A 133 -15.87 0.20 4.98
C CYS A 133 -16.09 1.71 4.86
N THR A 134 -17.34 2.18 4.73
CA THR A 134 -17.63 3.62 4.61
C THR A 134 -17.25 4.42 5.84
N LEU A 135 -17.32 3.82 7.02
CA LEU A 135 -17.00 4.46 8.30
C LEU A 135 -15.52 4.88 8.38
N PRO A 136 -14.56 3.94 8.34
CA PRO A 136 -13.15 4.29 8.40
C PRO A 136 -12.66 4.99 7.13
N ALA A 137 -13.27 4.73 5.96
CA ALA A 137 -12.92 5.44 4.73
C ALA A 137 -13.20 6.94 4.85
N TYR A 138 -14.40 7.32 5.31
CA TYR A 138 -14.73 8.71 5.56
C TYR A 138 -13.79 9.35 6.57
N LEU A 139 -13.61 8.73 7.73
CA LEU A 139 -12.79 9.29 8.82
C LEU A 139 -11.36 9.56 8.36
N ASN A 140 -10.72 8.59 7.69
CA ASN A 140 -9.35 8.75 7.25
C ASN A 140 -9.22 9.69 6.03
N ALA A 141 -10.25 9.82 5.20
CA ALA A 141 -10.27 10.77 4.09
C ALA A 141 -10.27 12.24 4.54
N LEU A 142 -10.68 12.52 5.79
CA LEU A 142 -10.64 13.88 6.37
C LEU A 142 -9.21 14.43 6.49
N THR A 143 -8.19 13.58 6.46
CA THR A 143 -6.78 14.02 6.44
C THR A 143 -6.34 14.61 5.10
N GLU A 144 -7.15 14.45 4.04
CA GLU A 144 -6.84 14.87 2.65
C GLU A 144 -5.63 14.16 2.02
N GLU A 145 -5.09 13.12 2.68
CA GLU A 145 -3.97 12.32 2.18
C GLU A 145 -4.40 11.14 1.30
N GLY A 146 -5.72 10.88 1.19
CA GLY A 146 -6.33 9.84 0.36
C GLY A 146 -6.48 8.50 1.06
N VAL A 147 -7.58 7.84 0.72
CA VAL A 147 -7.94 6.50 1.18
C VAL A 147 -8.11 5.60 -0.04
N ILE A 148 -7.55 4.39 0.02
CA ILE A 148 -7.71 3.38 -1.03
C ILE A 148 -8.54 2.23 -0.48
N VAL A 149 -9.62 1.87 -1.19
CA VAL A 149 -10.45 0.69 -0.90
C VAL A 149 -10.16 -0.35 -1.98
N VAL A 150 -9.54 -1.45 -1.57
CA VAL A 150 -9.12 -2.53 -2.47
C VAL A 150 -10.15 -3.64 -2.48
N THR A 151 -10.53 -4.07 -3.67
CA THR A 151 -11.45 -5.20 -3.91
C THR A 151 -10.80 -6.23 -4.83
N VAL A 152 -11.49 -7.36 -5.06
CA VAL A 152 -10.93 -8.46 -5.85
C VAL A 152 -11.22 -8.39 -7.35
N ASN A 153 -12.17 -7.55 -7.80
CA ASN A 153 -12.48 -7.42 -9.23
C ASN A 153 -13.13 -6.06 -9.57
N ASP A 154 -13.10 -5.71 -10.86
CA ASP A 154 -13.62 -4.44 -11.39
C ASP A 154 -15.10 -4.24 -11.15
N TYR A 155 -15.90 -5.31 -11.21
CA TYR A 155 -17.33 -5.21 -10.94
C TYR A 155 -17.62 -4.72 -9.53
N LEU A 156 -16.92 -5.28 -8.53
CA LEU A 156 -17.06 -4.86 -7.14
C LEU A 156 -16.51 -3.45 -6.94
N ALA A 157 -15.34 -3.13 -7.50
CA ALA A 157 -14.77 -1.79 -7.41
C ALA A 157 -15.74 -0.72 -7.93
N LYS A 158 -16.32 -0.95 -9.10
CA LYS A 158 -17.30 -0.05 -9.70
C LYS A 158 -18.60 0.03 -8.91
N ARG A 159 -19.20 -1.12 -8.58
CA ARG A 159 -20.45 -1.19 -7.79
C ARG A 159 -20.31 -0.46 -6.45
N ASP A 160 -19.22 -0.71 -5.72
CA ASP A 160 -19.03 -0.16 -4.40
C ASP A 160 -18.69 1.32 -4.46
N ALA A 161 -17.93 1.77 -5.47
CA ALA A 161 -17.72 3.19 -5.74
C ALA A 161 -19.04 3.91 -6.03
N GLU A 162 -19.91 3.34 -6.86
CA GLU A 162 -21.21 3.93 -7.20
C GLU A 162 -22.16 3.95 -5.98
N GLN A 163 -22.29 2.84 -5.24
CA GLN A 163 -23.26 2.74 -4.15
C GLN A 163 -22.75 3.41 -2.86
N MET A 164 -21.58 3.08 -2.40
CA MET A 164 -21.03 3.65 -1.17
C MET A 164 -20.53 5.07 -1.40
N GLY A 165 -20.09 5.38 -2.62
CA GLY A 165 -19.72 6.71 -3.07
C GLY A 165 -20.82 7.74 -2.81
N MET A 166 -22.10 7.38 -2.99
CA MET A 166 -23.20 8.29 -2.71
C MET A 166 -23.19 8.84 -1.27
N ILE A 167 -22.75 8.05 -0.28
CA ILE A 167 -22.61 8.52 1.12
C ILE A 167 -21.49 9.56 1.21
N HIS A 168 -20.36 9.27 0.62
CA HIS A 168 -19.16 10.11 0.67
C HIS A 168 -19.38 11.43 -0.07
N GLU A 169 -19.97 11.37 -1.26
CA GLU A 169 -20.30 12.53 -2.10
C GLU A 169 -21.36 13.41 -1.44
N PHE A 170 -22.37 12.80 -0.80
CA PHE A 170 -23.35 13.55 0.00
C PHE A 170 -22.66 14.35 1.12
N LEU A 171 -21.62 13.81 1.73
CA LEU A 171 -20.81 14.46 2.77
C LEU A 171 -19.72 15.37 2.20
N GLY A 172 -19.66 15.57 0.87
CA GLY A 172 -18.75 16.51 0.21
C GLY A 172 -17.35 15.98 -0.08
N LEU A 173 -17.14 14.66 -0.03
CA LEU A 173 -15.88 14.01 -0.44
C LEU A 173 -15.97 13.56 -1.90
N LYS A 174 -14.81 13.52 -2.56
CA LYS A 174 -14.67 13.01 -3.93
C LYS A 174 -14.36 11.53 -3.92
N VAL A 175 -15.03 10.78 -4.79
CA VAL A 175 -14.82 9.34 -4.97
C VAL A 175 -14.30 9.07 -6.38
N GLY A 176 -13.24 8.28 -6.48
CA GLY A 176 -12.68 7.81 -7.73
C GLY A 176 -12.75 6.28 -7.82
N VAL A 177 -12.69 5.76 -9.03
CA VAL A 177 -12.57 4.32 -9.30
C VAL A 177 -11.52 4.10 -10.38
N VAL A 178 -10.67 3.10 -10.16
CA VAL A 178 -9.68 2.64 -11.14
C VAL A 178 -10.09 1.25 -11.60
N LEU A 179 -10.27 1.11 -12.90
CA LEU A 179 -10.63 -0.14 -13.58
C LEU A 179 -9.51 -0.55 -14.51
N HIS A 180 -9.60 -1.78 -15.03
CA HIS A 180 -8.59 -2.33 -15.92
C HIS A 180 -8.33 -1.47 -17.17
N ASP A 181 -9.38 -0.92 -17.75
CA ASP A 181 -9.35 -0.10 -18.97
C ASP A 181 -9.12 1.40 -18.73
N SER A 182 -8.92 1.83 -17.48
CA SER A 182 -8.66 3.23 -17.14
C SER A 182 -7.37 3.74 -17.76
N THR A 183 -7.44 4.90 -18.42
CA THR A 183 -6.28 5.63 -18.94
C THR A 183 -5.41 6.17 -17.80
N ARG A 184 -4.20 6.64 -18.13
CA ARG A 184 -3.31 7.27 -17.14
C ARG A 184 -3.96 8.49 -16.49
N GLU A 185 -4.58 9.35 -17.27
CA GLU A 185 -5.24 10.57 -16.81
C GLU A 185 -6.42 10.26 -15.89
N GLU A 186 -7.21 9.24 -16.22
CA GLU A 186 -8.30 8.77 -15.38
C GLU A 186 -7.78 8.19 -14.07
N ARG A 187 -6.68 7.42 -14.09
CA ARG A 187 -6.02 6.91 -12.89
C ARG A 187 -5.49 8.04 -12.01
N GLN A 188 -4.82 9.04 -12.58
CA GLN A 188 -4.36 10.22 -11.84
C GLN A 188 -5.52 10.97 -11.19
N ALA A 189 -6.62 11.16 -11.91
CA ALA A 189 -7.82 11.80 -11.38
C ALA A 189 -8.46 10.98 -10.25
N ALA A 190 -8.56 9.66 -10.42
CA ALA A 190 -9.14 8.74 -9.45
C ALA A 190 -8.30 8.70 -8.17
N TYR A 191 -6.97 8.48 -8.26
CA TYR A 191 -6.08 8.51 -7.09
C TYR A 191 -5.97 9.90 -6.46
N GLY A 192 -6.26 10.95 -7.22
CA GLY A 192 -6.40 12.33 -6.72
C GLY A 192 -7.66 12.58 -5.89
N SER A 193 -8.63 11.66 -5.87
CA SER A 193 -9.86 11.76 -5.08
C SER A 193 -9.61 11.51 -3.59
N ASP A 194 -10.58 11.86 -2.73
CA ASP A 194 -10.48 11.62 -1.29
C ASP A 194 -10.51 10.13 -0.97
N ILE A 195 -11.33 9.36 -1.71
CA ILE A 195 -11.48 7.91 -1.59
C ILE A 195 -11.40 7.30 -2.99
N THR A 196 -10.57 6.28 -3.17
CA THR A 196 -10.39 5.59 -4.45
C THR A 196 -10.70 4.10 -4.30
N TYR A 197 -11.60 3.59 -5.12
CA TYR A 197 -11.86 2.16 -5.24
C TYR A 197 -11.02 1.56 -6.37
N VAL A 198 -10.38 0.43 -6.13
CA VAL A 198 -9.47 -0.19 -7.09
C VAL A 198 -9.33 -1.70 -6.80
N THR A 199 -8.98 -2.50 -7.80
CA THR A 199 -8.63 -3.90 -7.56
C THR A 199 -7.19 -4.04 -7.07
N ASN A 200 -6.90 -5.13 -6.34
CA ASN A 200 -5.56 -5.48 -5.88
C ASN A 200 -4.54 -5.52 -7.03
N ASN A 201 -4.93 -6.09 -8.17
CA ASN A 201 -4.07 -6.21 -9.35
C ASN A 201 -3.75 -4.85 -9.96
N GLU A 202 -4.77 -4.00 -10.19
CA GLU A 202 -4.57 -2.68 -10.78
C GLU A 202 -3.71 -1.79 -9.88
N LEU A 203 -3.97 -1.79 -8.56
CA LEU A 203 -3.14 -1.05 -7.61
C LEU A 203 -1.68 -1.53 -7.62
N GLY A 204 -1.48 -2.85 -7.66
CA GLY A 204 -0.14 -3.43 -7.72
C GLY A 204 0.59 -3.11 -9.02
N PHE A 205 -0.10 -3.16 -10.16
CA PHE A 205 0.46 -2.75 -11.45
C PHE A 205 0.73 -1.25 -11.53
N ASP A 206 -0.11 -0.42 -10.97
CA ASP A 206 0.13 1.03 -10.89
C ASP A 206 1.36 1.33 -10.04
N TYR A 207 1.52 0.66 -8.90
CA TYR A 207 2.72 0.76 -8.08
C TYR A 207 3.99 0.35 -8.85
N LEU A 208 3.94 -0.74 -9.61
CA LEU A 208 5.07 -1.16 -10.44
C LEU A 208 5.37 -0.16 -11.56
N ARG A 209 4.34 0.36 -12.24
CA ARG A 209 4.49 1.38 -13.29
C ARG A 209 5.12 2.67 -12.74
N ASP A 210 4.67 3.13 -11.58
CA ASP A 210 5.21 4.32 -10.93
C ASP A 210 6.68 4.14 -10.54
N ASN A 211 7.09 2.93 -10.12
CA ASN A 211 8.50 2.63 -9.85
C ASN A 211 9.38 2.53 -11.11
N MET A 212 8.78 2.51 -12.29
CA MET A 212 9.48 2.53 -13.58
C MET A 212 9.43 3.92 -14.24
N ALA A 213 8.66 4.85 -13.69
CA ALA A 213 8.51 6.20 -14.22
C ALA A 213 9.82 7.00 -14.10
N ILE A 214 10.16 7.74 -15.13
CA ILE A 214 11.32 8.63 -15.16
C ILE A 214 10.91 10.03 -14.69
N TYR A 215 9.74 10.49 -15.09
CA TYR A 215 9.24 11.83 -14.78
C TYR A 215 8.13 11.78 -13.71
N LYS A 216 8.17 12.72 -12.78
CA LYS A 216 7.16 12.86 -11.73
C LYS A 216 5.73 13.01 -12.29
N SER A 217 5.58 13.60 -13.46
CA SER A 217 4.30 13.76 -14.16
C SER A 217 3.68 12.45 -14.65
N GLU A 218 4.47 11.38 -14.71
CA GLU A 218 4.01 10.05 -15.12
C GLU A 218 3.40 9.25 -13.96
N LEU A 219 3.68 9.64 -12.72
CA LEU A 219 3.17 8.98 -11.53
C LEU A 219 1.65 9.13 -11.46
N VAL A 220 0.98 8.03 -11.11
CA VAL A 220 -0.47 8.01 -10.92
C VAL A 220 -0.83 7.93 -9.44
N LEU A 221 -0.02 7.24 -8.62
CA LEU A 221 -0.23 7.13 -7.19
C LEU A 221 0.23 8.39 -6.46
N ARG A 222 -0.44 8.67 -5.36
CA ARG A 222 0.01 9.65 -4.37
C ARG A 222 0.44 8.94 -3.08
N ASN A 223 0.58 9.65 -1.97
CA ASN A 223 0.91 9.04 -0.69
C ASN A 223 -0.04 7.89 -0.35
N LEU A 224 0.54 6.75 0.02
CA LEU A 224 -0.20 5.58 0.49
C LEU A 224 -0.43 5.71 2.00
N LYS A 225 -1.46 6.48 2.38
CA LYS A 225 -1.72 6.81 3.79
C LYS A 225 -2.55 5.76 4.50
N TYR A 226 -3.68 5.39 3.92
CA TYR A 226 -4.61 4.45 4.51
C TYR A 226 -5.26 3.58 3.44
N CYS A 227 -5.34 2.28 3.73
CA CYS A 227 -5.91 1.31 2.82
C CYS A 227 -6.87 0.37 3.57
N ILE A 228 -8.00 0.10 2.96
CA ILE A 228 -8.94 -0.95 3.39
C ILE A 228 -8.89 -2.05 2.34
N ILE A 229 -8.63 -3.28 2.75
CA ILE A 229 -8.60 -4.44 1.85
C ILE A 229 -9.79 -5.32 2.16
N ASP A 230 -10.74 -5.41 1.22
CA ASP A 230 -11.83 -6.35 1.31
C ASP A 230 -11.36 -7.74 0.86
N GLU A 231 -11.91 -8.80 1.48
CA GLU A 231 -11.51 -10.18 1.24
C GLU A 231 -9.98 -10.41 1.39
N VAL A 232 -9.44 -9.93 2.51
CA VAL A 232 -8.00 -9.89 2.82
C VAL A 232 -7.33 -11.26 2.77
N ASP A 233 -8.03 -12.33 3.06
CA ASP A 233 -7.59 -13.72 2.94
C ASP A 233 -7.30 -14.10 1.49
N SER A 234 -8.18 -13.73 0.55
CA SER A 234 -7.91 -13.90 -0.87
C SER A 234 -6.71 -13.06 -1.32
N VAL A 235 -6.72 -11.77 -1.03
CA VAL A 235 -5.72 -10.81 -1.54
C VAL A 235 -4.33 -11.06 -0.94
N LEU A 236 -4.22 -11.23 0.37
CA LEU A 236 -2.92 -11.28 1.07
C LEU A 236 -2.40 -12.70 1.34
N ILE A 237 -3.21 -13.75 1.11
CA ILE A 237 -2.80 -15.13 1.32
C ILE A 237 -2.88 -15.94 0.03
N ASP A 238 -4.05 -16.06 -0.58
CA ASP A 238 -4.24 -16.95 -1.74
C ASP A 238 -3.52 -16.42 -2.98
N GLU A 239 -3.68 -15.15 -3.30
CA GLU A 239 -3.07 -14.50 -4.47
C GLU A 239 -1.64 -14.01 -4.20
N ALA A 240 -1.23 -13.85 -2.95
CA ALA A 240 0.09 -13.30 -2.59
C ALA A 240 1.29 -14.12 -3.10
N ARG A 241 1.08 -15.37 -3.48
CA ARG A 241 2.12 -16.24 -4.05
C ARG A 241 2.41 -15.96 -5.52
N THR A 242 1.49 -15.32 -6.22
CA THR A 242 1.65 -14.99 -7.63
C THR A 242 2.28 -13.61 -7.76
N PRO A 243 3.55 -13.50 -8.22
CA PRO A 243 4.17 -12.20 -8.38
C PRO A 243 3.49 -11.41 -9.50
N LEU A 244 3.27 -10.13 -9.29
CA LEU A 244 2.88 -9.21 -10.35
C LEU A 244 4.11 -8.88 -11.18
N ILE A 245 4.06 -9.17 -12.48
CA ILE A 245 5.18 -8.94 -13.39
C ILE A 245 4.69 -8.09 -14.55
N ILE A 246 5.35 -6.96 -14.77
CA ILE A 246 5.20 -6.20 -16.00
C ILE A 246 6.23 -6.73 -16.99
N SER A 247 5.76 -7.35 -18.05
CA SER A 247 6.57 -7.74 -19.19
C SER A 247 5.96 -7.19 -20.46
N GLY A 248 6.77 -6.64 -21.34
CA GLY A 248 6.37 -6.14 -22.64
C GLY A 248 7.51 -6.30 -23.63
N GLN A 249 7.19 -6.28 -24.93
CA GLN A 249 8.23 -6.10 -25.93
C GLN A 249 8.90 -4.75 -25.65
N SER A 250 10.21 -4.75 -25.42
CA SER A 250 10.95 -3.51 -25.37
C SER A 250 10.73 -2.80 -26.70
N GLY A 251 10.38 -1.53 -26.66
CA GLY A 251 10.35 -0.69 -27.86
C GLY A 251 11.69 -0.76 -28.58
N LYS A 252 11.75 -0.25 -29.81
CA LYS A 252 13.02 -0.20 -30.55
C LYS A 252 14.09 0.44 -29.66
N SER A 253 15.22 -0.27 -29.49
CA SER A 253 16.40 0.27 -28.83
C SER A 253 16.68 1.66 -29.37
N THR A 254 16.73 2.64 -28.51
CA THR A 254 17.12 3.98 -28.92
C THR A 254 18.64 4.03 -29.01
N LYS A 255 19.19 4.93 -29.82
CA LYS A 255 20.66 5.17 -29.86
C LYS A 255 21.23 5.46 -28.46
N LEU A 256 20.40 5.97 -27.56
CA LEU A 256 20.80 6.26 -26.19
C LEU A 256 21.13 4.99 -25.39
N TYR A 257 20.37 3.90 -25.56
CA TYR A 257 20.72 2.61 -24.93
C TYR A 257 22.09 2.09 -25.38
N GLU A 258 22.38 2.19 -26.69
CA GLU A 258 23.67 1.77 -27.25
C GLU A 258 24.83 2.63 -26.71
N LEU A 259 24.63 3.93 -26.61
CA LEU A 259 25.62 4.84 -26.05
C LEU A 259 25.86 4.58 -24.56
N CYS A 260 24.80 4.37 -23.78
CA CYS A 260 24.91 4.05 -22.36
C CYS A 260 25.59 2.67 -22.15
N ASP A 261 25.33 1.69 -23.00
CA ASP A 261 26.03 0.39 -22.95
C ASP A 261 27.54 0.54 -23.23
N ILE A 262 27.90 1.34 -24.24
CA ILE A 262 29.31 1.62 -24.56
C ILE A 262 29.99 2.29 -23.37
N LEU A 263 29.35 3.29 -22.77
CA LEU A 263 29.89 4.00 -21.61
C LEU A 263 30.02 3.05 -20.40
N ALA A 264 28.99 2.27 -20.10
CA ALA A 264 29.00 1.35 -18.96
C ALA A 264 30.16 0.32 -19.02
N ARG A 265 30.57 -0.08 -20.23
CA ARG A 265 31.75 -0.96 -20.45
C ARG A 265 33.08 -0.25 -20.22
N GLN A 266 33.14 1.06 -20.30
CA GLN A 266 34.35 1.87 -20.10
C GLN A 266 34.54 2.29 -18.64
N LEU A 267 33.47 2.33 -17.86
CA LEU A 267 33.49 2.69 -16.47
C LEU A 267 34.06 1.56 -15.61
N GLN A 268 34.83 1.92 -14.59
CA GLN A 268 35.51 0.97 -13.71
C GLN A 268 34.73 0.81 -12.40
N ARG A 269 34.43 -0.46 -12.07
CA ARG A 269 33.81 -0.78 -10.77
C ARG A 269 34.82 -0.50 -9.64
N GLY A 270 34.39 0.24 -8.67
CA GLY A 270 35.10 0.48 -7.42
C GLY A 270 34.59 -0.42 -6.30
N GLU A 271 35.31 -0.38 -5.18
CA GLU A 271 34.95 -1.07 -3.94
C GLU A 271 34.86 -0.07 -2.79
N TYR A 272 33.99 -0.34 -1.82
CA TYR A 272 33.97 0.42 -0.58
C TYR A 272 35.26 0.11 0.21
N LYS A 273 36.08 1.10 0.46
CA LYS A 273 37.23 0.99 1.36
C LYS A 273 36.77 1.18 2.81
N GLY A 274 36.26 0.13 3.41
CA GLY A 274 35.96 0.07 4.84
C GLY A 274 34.52 -0.37 5.17
N GLU A 275 34.38 -1.17 6.23
CA GLU A 275 33.05 -1.42 6.83
C GLU A 275 32.55 -0.12 7.48
N ARG A 276 31.46 0.43 6.96
CA ARG A 276 30.75 1.53 7.63
C ARG A 276 30.33 1.07 9.02
N THR A 277 31.03 1.51 10.05
CA THR A 277 30.52 1.41 11.42
C THR A 277 29.30 2.34 11.53
N LYS A 278 28.29 1.92 12.33
CA LYS A 278 27.08 2.74 12.58
C LYS A 278 27.40 4.18 13.01
N MET A 279 28.59 4.39 13.55
CA MET A 279 29.06 5.67 14.04
C MET A 279 29.54 6.61 12.92
N GLN A 280 30.17 6.08 11.87
CA GLN A 280 30.60 6.84 10.68
C GLN A 280 29.41 7.26 9.80
N ALA A 281 28.34 6.45 9.78
CA ALA A 281 27.10 6.80 9.10
C ALA A 281 26.37 8.01 9.74
N ILE A 282 26.56 8.21 11.05
CA ILE A 282 25.96 9.33 11.82
C ILE A 282 26.81 10.59 11.70
N MET A 283 28.13 10.47 11.48
CA MET A 283 29.06 11.62 11.43
C MET A 283 29.28 12.18 10.02
N ASN A 284 28.64 11.66 8.99
CA ASN A 284 28.78 12.13 7.61
C ASN A 284 30.24 12.22 7.12
N GLU A 285 31.14 11.34 7.60
CA GLU A 285 32.49 11.27 7.12
C GLU A 285 32.52 10.78 5.67
N GLU A 286 33.16 11.54 4.79
CA GLU A 286 33.38 11.18 3.39
C GLU A 286 34.22 9.89 3.35
N VAL A 287 33.63 8.83 2.84
CA VAL A 287 34.33 7.57 2.58
C VAL A 287 35.00 7.74 1.22
N GLU A 288 36.32 7.60 1.14
CA GLU A 288 37.03 7.55 -0.15
C GLU A 288 36.47 6.39 -0.99
N GLU A 289 35.70 6.73 -2.01
CA GLU A 289 35.16 5.80 -2.99
C GLU A 289 36.20 5.64 -4.11
N ASP A 290 36.56 4.39 -4.41
CA ASP A 290 37.47 4.06 -5.50
C ASP A 290 36.64 3.69 -6.75
N GLY A 291 37.15 4.01 -7.94
CA GLY A 291 36.48 3.70 -9.20
C GLY A 291 35.36 4.65 -9.60
N ASP A 292 34.65 4.32 -10.68
CA ASP A 292 33.63 5.17 -11.30
C ASP A 292 32.22 4.87 -10.78
N PHE A 293 31.98 3.67 -10.28
CA PHE A 293 30.72 3.27 -9.69
C PHE A 293 30.88 2.16 -8.67
N ILE A 294 29.95 2.08 -7.74
CA ILE A 294 29.92 1.07 -6.68
C ILE A 294 28.64 0.22 -6.81
N VAL A 295 28.79 -1.09 -6.60
CA VAL A 295 27.69 -2.05 -6.68
C VAL A 295 27.37 -2.58 -5.29
N ASN A 296 26.13 -2.38 -4.86
CA ASN A 296 25.58 -3.04 -3.69
C ASN A 296 24.76 -4.26 -4.15
N GLU A 297 25.37 -5.44 -4.09
CA GLU A 297 24.73 -6.68 -4.54
C GLU A 297 23.55 -7.10 -3.66
N LYS A 298 23.56 -6.74 -2.37
CA LYS A 298 22.51 -7.07 -1.41
C LYS A 298 21.22 -6.31 -1.72
N ASP A 299 21.35 -5.01 -1.99
CA ASP A 299 20.22 -4.13 -2.27
C ASP A 299 19.93 -4.00 -3.78
N LYS A 300 20.74 -4.68 -4.62
CA LYS A 300 20.69 -4.64 -6.10
C LYS A 300 20.71 -3.21 -6.67
N VAL A 301 21.56 -2.37 -6.10
CA VAL A 301 21.72 -0.95 -6.48
C VAL A 301 23.12 -0.71 -7.02
N VAL A 302 23.22 0.18 -8.02
CA VAL A 302 24.47 0.71 -8.55
C VAL A 302 24.45 2.23 -8.41
N ASN A 303 25.50 2.79 -7.80
CA ASN A 303 25.67 4.22 -7.64
C ASN A 303 26.94 4.69 -8.33
N LEU A 304 26.86 5.78 -9.09
CA LEU A 304 28.02 6.46 -9.62
C LEU A 304 28.74 7.21 -8.51
N THR A 305 30.08 7.20 -8.56
CA THR A 305 30.92 8.09 -7.75
C THR A 305 31.03 9.47 -8.43
N GLU A 306 31.62 10.46 -7.75
CA GLU A 306 31.87 11.77 -8.37
C GLU A 306 32.74 11.62 -9.65
N GLN A 307 33.75 10.76 -9.61
CA GLN A 307 34.59 10.47 -10.78
C GLN A 307 33.76 9.86 -11.92
N GLY A 308 32.83 8.96 -11.60
CA GLY A 308 31.93 8.36 -12.58
C GLY A 308 30.98 9.38 -13.19
N ILE A 309 30.42 10.25 -12.37
CA ILE A 309 29.54 11.35 -12.83
C ILE A 309 30.29 12.25 -13.83
N HIS A 310 31.50 12.69 -13.51
CA HIS A 310 32.31 13.48 -14.45
C HIS A 310 32.57 12.79 -15.77
N LYS A 311 32.81 11.47 -15.78
CA LYS A 311 32.98 10.72 -17.02
C LYS A 311 31.68 10.65 -17.84
N VAL A 312 30.53 10.52 -17.19
CA VAL A 312 29.21 10.57 -17.86
C VAL A 312 29.00 11.93 -18.49
N GLU A 313 29.25 13.03 -17.72
CA GLU A 313 29.14 14.42 -18.21
C GLU A 313 30.02 14.66 -19.43
N GLN A 314 31.26 14.23 -19.39
CA GLN A 314 32.19 14.34 -20.52
C GLN A 314 31.73 13.53 -21.75
N PHE A 315 31.22 12.31 -21.54
CA PHE A 315 30.81 11.43 -22.63
C PHE A 315 29.58 11.96 -23.37
N PHE A 316 28.61 12.48 -22.62
CA PHE A 316 27.37 13.04 -23.19
C PHE A 316 27.43 14.53 -23.48
N HIS A 317 28.54 15.20 -23.18
CA HIS A 317 28.72 16.66 -23.32
C HIS A 317 27.64 17.45 -22.59
N ILE A 318 27.33 17.09 -21.36
CA ILE A 318 26.38 17.76 -20.47
C ILE A 318 27.12 18.47 -19.34
N ASP A 319 26.58 19.60 -18.88
CA ASP A 319 27.23 20.45 -17.87
C ASP A 319 26.99 19.92 -16.44
N ASN A 320 25.82 19.30 -16.19
CA ASN A 320 25.46 18.79 -14.88
C ASN A 320 24.59 17.53 -15.02
N TYR A 321 25.12 16.41 -14.57
CA TYR A 321 24.41 15.13 -14.60
C TYR A 321 23.10 15.14 -13.80
N ALA A 322 23.03 15.90 -12.69
CA ALA A 322 21.87 15.95 -11.81
C ALA A 322 20.71 16.83 -12.32
N ASP A 323 20.87 17.53 -13.44
CA ASP A 323 19.81 18.38 -13.97
C ASP A 323 18.59 17.56 -14.42
N PRO A 324 17.36 18.08 -14.19
CA PRO A 324 16.13 17.42 -14.62
C PRO A 324 16.06 17.13 -16.13
N GLU A 325 16.75 17.92 -16.95
CA GLU A 325 16.83 17.71 -18.41
C GLU A 325 17.62 16.44 -18.78
N ASN A 326 18.49 15.97 -17.88
CA ASN A 326 19.37 14.81 -18.09
C ASN A 326 18.83 13.52 -17.43
N LEU A 327 17.58 13.52 -16.90
CA LEU A 327 16.99 12.37 -16.22
C LEU A 327 16.97 11.10 -17.06
N GLU A 328 16.74 11.22 -18.38
CA GLU A 328 16.75 10.07 -19.28
C GLU A 328 18.15 9.47 -19.40
N ILE A 329 19.20 10.29 -19.45
CA ILE A 329 20.60 9.84 -19.45
C ILE A 329 20.94 9.15 -18.12
N GLN A 330 20.58 9.78 -17.00
CA GLN A 330 20.78 9.22 -15.65
C GLN A 330 20.15 7.83 -15.53
N HIS A 331 18.91 7.70 -15.94
CA HIS A 331 18.18 6.45 -15.90
C HIS A 331 18.85 5.36 -16.76
N ASN A 332 19.16 5.69 -18.01
CA ASN A 332 19.73 4.70 -18.95
C ASN A 332 21.16 4.30 -18.60
N VAL A 333 22.00 5.19 -18.08
CA VAL A 333 23.33 4.88 -17.57
C VAL A 333 23.22 3.91 -16.37
N THR A 334 22.31 4.21 -15.43
CA THR A 334 22.08 3.34 -14.28
C THR A 334 21.57 1.97 -14.70
N LEU A 335 20.66 1.89 -15.67
CA LEU A 335 20.17 0.61 -16.22
C LEU A 335 21.29 -0.18 -16.90
N ALA A 336 22.15 0.48 -17.71
CA ALA A 336 23.28 -0.18 -18.37
C ALA A 336 24.27 -0.76 -17.34
N LEU A 337 24.63 0.00 -16.31
CA LEU A 337 25.50 -0.46 -15.24
C LEU A 337 24.87 -1.63 -14.44
N ARG A 338 23.56 -1.57 -14.15
CA ARG A 338 22.86 -2.68 -13.50
C ARG A 338 22.82 -3.92 -14.37
N ALA A 339 22.56 -3.77 -15.68
CA ALA A 339 22.54 -4.88 -16.62
C ALA A 339 23.88 -5.63 -16.64
N HIS A 340 25.00 -4.89 -16.66
CA HIS A 340 26.34 -5.52 -16.67
C HIS A 340 26.77 -6.14 -15.35
N ASN A 341 26.32 -5.58 -14.21
CA ASN A 341 26.85 -5.95 -12.90
C ASN A 341 25.91 -6.77 -12.02
N LEU A 342 24.60 -6.77 -12.30
CA LEU A 342 23.58 -7.37 -11.45
C LEU A 342 22.60 -8.30 -12.19
N MET A 343 22.69 -8.39 -13.54
CA MET A 343 21.80 -9.22 -14.34
C MET A 343 22.60 -10.31 -15.05
N PHE A 344 22.48 -11.55 -14.58
CA PHE A 344 23.23 -12.69 -15.12
C PHE A 344 22.30 -13.66 -15.83
N ARG A 345 22.74 -14.12 -17.02
CA ARG A 345 22.02 -15.13 -17.78
C ARG A 345 21.87 -16.42 -16.96
N ASP A 346 20.75 -17.08 -17.09
CA ASP A 346 20.36 -18.33 -16.41
C ASP A 346 20.19 -18.19 -14.88
N LYS A 347 20.33 -16.98 -14.34
CA LYS A 347 20.06 -16.63 -12.94
C LYS A 347 18.96 -15.58 -12.82
N ASP A 348 19.12 -14.46 -13.50
CA ASP A 348 18.20 -13.33 -13.46
C ASP A 348 17.35 -13.25 -14.74
N TYR A 349 17.79 -13.82 -15.83
CA TYR A 349 17.05 -13.93 -17.09
C TYR A 349 17.47 -15.18 -17.89
N VAL A 350 16.60 -15.63 -18.80
CA VAL A 350 16.88 -16.68 -19.77
C VAL A 350 16.70 -16.15 -21.20
N VAL A 351 17.43 -16.74 -22.15
CA VAL A 351 17.25 -16.45 -23.57
C VAL A 351 16.59 -17.66 -24.22
N LYS A 352 15.41 -17.47 -24.80
CA LYS A 352 14.67 -18.48 -25.52
C LYS A 352 14.13 -17.87 -26.82
N ASP A 353 14.38 -18.56 -27.95
CA ASP A 353 13.96 -18.13 -29.29
C ASP A 353 14.47 -16.72 -29.65
N ASP A 354 15.74 -16.40 -29.29
CA ASP A 354 16.37 -15.08 -29.40
C ASP A 354 15.69 -13.93 -28.61
N GLU A 355 14.78 -14.26 -27.71
CA GLU A 355 14.15 -13.31 -26.79
C GLU A 355 14.69 -13.45 -25.37
N VAL A 356 14.93 -12.32 -24.71
CA VAL A 356 15.26 -12.28 -23.28
C VAL A 356 13.97 -12.36 -22.48
N ARG A 357 13.90 -13.31 -21.54
CA ARG A 357 12.77 -13.49 -20.62
C ARG A 357 13.29 -13.41 -19.17
N ILE A 358 12.78 -12.48 -18.44
CA ILE A 358 13.11 -12.26 -17.03
C ILE A 358 12.38 -13.28 -16.15
#